data_f123dba01480e22093bab44522d4f0cb
#
_entry.id   f123dba01480e22093bab44522d4f0cb
#
_cell.length_a   1.000
_cell.length_b   1.000
_cell.length_c   1.000
_cell.angle_alpha   90.00
_cell.angle_beta   90.00
_cell.angle_gamma   90.00
#
_symmetry.space_group_name_H-M   'P 1'
#
loop_
_entity.id
_entity.type
_entity.pdbx_description
1 polymer ?
#
loop_
_entity_poly.entity_id
_entity_poly.type
_entity_poly.pdbx_seq_one_letter_code
_entity_poly.pdbx_strand_id
1 'polypeptide(L)'
;GSSSAKFELIDMTNEKSLAKGNCERIGIANPIFSYKNLITGEKISELETPMENHTVAVELILKTLQDEKIGVIASTDEIDAIGHRIVHGGEYYEKSVLVDDEVIKNLEKIAPLAPLHNPAHIMGIKVIQKLLPGKKNVVVFDTAFHQTMPAKAYMYPYPYEDYTELKVRKYGFHGTSHRYVSGVAQEMLGKKD
;
A
#
# COMPACT_ATOMS: atom_id res chain seq x y z
N GLY A 1 -0.55 -2.42 -8.62
CA GLY A 1 0.32 -2.54 -9.80
C GLY A 1 0.47 -1.22 -10.54
N SER A 2 1.36 -1.15 -11.54
CA SER A 2 1.61 0.10 -12.28
C SER A 2 0.36 0.66 -12.96
N SER A 3 -0.62 -0.18 -13.27
CA SER A 3 -1.90 0.18 -13.90
C SER A 3 -3.12 -0.16 -13.04
N SER A 4 -2.98 -0.33 -11.74
CA SER A 4 -4.11 -0.62 -10.85
C SER A 4 -3.93 -0.02 -9.46
N ALA A 5 -5.06 0.35 -8.83
CA ALA A 5 -5.12 0.82 -7.45
C ALA A 5 -6.24 0.08 -6.71
N LYS A 6 -5.90 -0.59 -5.62
CA LYS A 6 -6.86 -1.17 -4.68
C LYS A 6 -6.95 -0.27 -3.47
N PHE A 7 -8.16 -0.09 -2.95
CA PHE A 7 -8.39 0.73 -1.76
C PHE A 7 -9.41 0.08 -0.84
N GLU A 8 -9.33 0.48 0.41
CA GLU A 8 -10.27 0.10 1.47
C GLU A 8 -10.35 1.25 2.46
N LEU A 9 -11.56 1.61 2.87
CA LEU A 9 -11.82 2.54 3.96
C LEU A 9 -12.21 1.76 5.20
N ILE A 10 -11.48 1.99 6.30
CA ILE A 10 -11.61 1.22 7.52
C ILE A 10 -11.90 2.17 8.68
N ASP A 11 -12.90 1.87 9.49
CA ASP A 11 -13.12 2.49 10.79
C ASP A 11 -12.17 1.84 11.80
N MET A 12 -11.11 2.57 12.17
CA MET A 12 -10.08 2.07 13.08
C MET A 12 -10.52 2.01 14.55
N THR A 13 -11.70 2.51 14.89
CA THR A 13 -12.24 2.38 16.25
C THR A 13 -12.69 0.94 16.57
N ASN A 14 -13.04 0.20 15.52
CA ASN A 14 -13.53 -1.18 15.61
C ASN A 14 -12.93 -2.11 14.54
N GLU A 15 -11.97 -1.62 13.76
CA GLU A 15 -11.27 -2.32 12.68
C GLU A 15 -12.21 -2.87 11.59
N LYS A 16 -13.37 -2.22 11.38
CA LYS A 16 -14.34 -2.63 10.37
C LYS A 16 -14.10 -1.90 9.04
N SER A 17 -14.06 -2.68 7.99
CA SER A 17 -14.07 -2.13 6.64
C SER A 17 -15.44 -1.56 6.29
N LEU A 18 -15.48 -0.30 5.90
CA LEU A 18 -16.69 0.42 5.51
C LEU A 18 -16.94 0.31 4.01
N ALA A 19 -15.88 0.40 3.21
CA ALA A 19 -15.94 0.30 1.76
C ALA A 19 -14.62 -0.21 1.20
N LYS A 20 -14.70 -0.86 0.04
CA LYS A 20 -13.51 -1.30 -0.72
C LYS A 20 -13.76 -1.22 -2.21
N GLY A 21 -12.68 -1.18 -2.97
CA GLY A 21 -12.78 -1.15 -4.42
C GLY A 21 -11.45 -1.31 -5.12
N ASN A 22 -11.52 -1.25 -6.43
CA ASN A 22 -10.39 -1.47 -7.32
C ASN A 22 -10.55 -0.63 -8.59
N CYS A 23 -9.47 0.03 -8.97
CA CYS A 23 -9.30 0.65 -10.28
C CYS A 23 -8.32 -0.23 -11.06
N GLU A 24 -8.71 -0.71 -12.22
CA GLU A 24 -7.89 -1.55 -13.08
C GLU A 24 -7.67 -0.87 -14.42
N ARG A 25 -6.54 -1.20 -15.06
CA ARG A 25 -6.18 -0.68 -16.39
C ARG A 25 -6.08 0.85 -16.44
N ILE A 26 -5.63 1.48 -15.36
CA ILE A 26 -5.39 2.92 -15.28
C ILE A 26 -4.36 3.32 -16.35
N GLY A 27 -4.71 4.31 -17.17
CA GLY A 27 -3.85 4.82 -18.25
C GLY A 27 -3.73 3.92 -19.48
N ILE A 28 -4.54 2.87 -19.57
CA ILE A 28 -4.61 1.97 -20.74
C ILE A 28 -6.06 1.79 -21.20
N ALA A 29 -6.27 1.07 -22.32
CA ALA A 29 -7.60 0.90 -22.90
C ALA A 29 -8.57 0.17 -21.94
N ASN A 30 -9.85 0.56 -21.96
CA ASN A 30 -10.96 -0.01 -21.21
C ASN A 30 -10.66 -0.09 -19.71
N PRO A 31 -10.42 1.04 -19.01
CA PRO A 31 -10.19 1.04 -17.57
C PRO A 31 -11.49 0.69 -16.84
N ILE A 32 -11.36 -0.08 -15.76
CA ILE A 32 -12.47 -0.65 -15.01
C ILE A 32 -12.44 -0.18 -13.57
N PHE A 33 -13.57 0.29 -13.07
CA PHE A 33 -13.79 0.66 -11.68
C PHE A 33 -14.76 -0.30 -11.01
N SER A 34 -14.41 -0.78 -9.83
CA SER A 34 -15.28 -1.56 -8.96
C SER A 34 -15.29 -0.98 -7.55
N TYR A 35 -16.46 -0.95 -6.94
CA TYR A 35 -16.66 -0.43 -5.59
C TYR A 35 -17.71 -1.25 -4.86
N LYS A 36 -17.56 -1.39 -3.54
CA LYS A 36 -18.57 -2.00 -2.67
C LYS A 36 -18.65 -1.24 -1.35
N ASN A 37 -19.84 -0.74 -1.04
CA ASN A 37 -20.22 -0.30 0.29
C ASN A 37 -20.48 -1.55 1.14
N LEU A 38 -19.73 -1.74 2.22
CA LEU A 38 -19.82 -2.92 3.08
C LEU A 38 -20.86 -2.76 4.19
N ILE A 39 -21.42 -1.54 4.35
CA ILE A 39 -22.49 -1.24 5.31
C ILE A 39 -23.84 -1.56 4.68
N THR A 40 -24.11 -1.05 3.48
CA THR A 40 -25.40 -1.18 2.78
C THR A 40 -25.44 -2.36 1.82
N GLY A 41 -24.29 -2.84 1.36
CA GLY A 41 -24.17 -3.88 0.34
C GLY A 41 -24.24 -3.37 -1.10
N GLU A 42 -24.48 -2.09 -1.31
CA GLU A 42 -24.49 -1.47 -2.63
C GLU A 42 -23.13 -1.55 -3.30
N LYS A 43 -23.13 -1.66 -4.63
CA LYS A 43 -21.89 -1.87 -5.37
C LYS A 43 -21.93 -1.30 -6.79
N ILE A 44 -20.76 -0.96 -7.28
CA ILE A 44 -20.44 -0.79 -8.70
C ILE A 44 -19.60 -2.00 -9.09
N SER A 45 -20.03 -2.75 -10.11
CA SER A 45 -19.30 -3.93 -10.58
C SER A 45 -18.79 -3.67 -11.99
N GLU A 46 -17.47 -3.71 -12.15
CA GLU A 46 -16.77 -3.66 -13.45
C GLU A 46 -17.25 -2.54 -14.39
N LEU A 47 -17.44 -1.34 -13.82
CA LEU A 47 -17.83 -0.17 -14.62
C LEU A 47 -16.66 0.29 -15.48
N GLU A 48 -16.80 0.20 -16.79
CA GLU A 48 -15.86 0.82 -17.72
C GLU A 48 -16.02 2.36 -17.62
N THR A 49 -14.95 3.03 -17.20
CA THR A 49 -14.95 4.48 -17.00
C THR A 49 -13.56 5.05 -17.23
N PRO A 50 -13.44 6.22 -17.90
CA PRO A 50 -12.15 6.82 -18.18
C PRO A 50 -11.31 7.02 -16.92
N MET A 51 -10.09 6.50 -16.91
CA MET A 51 -9.06 6.70 -15.88
C MET A 51 -7.72 6.87 -16.57
N GLU A 52 -7.46 8.07 -17.07
CA GLU A 52 -6.25 8.38 -17.86
C GLU A 52 -4.94 8.25 -17.06
N ASN A 53 -5.02 8.44 -15.75
CA ASN A 53 -3.89 8.35 -14.84
C ASN A 53 -4.35 8.09 -13.40
N HIS A 54 -3.40 7.89 -12.51
CA HIS A 54 -3.68 7.59 -11.09
C HIS A 54 -4.37 8.75 -10.35
N THR A 55 -4.15 10.00 -10.75
CA THR A 55 -4.85 11.14 -10.16
C THR A 55 -6.35 11.04 -10.41
N VAL A 56 -6.75 10.83 -11.67
CA VAL A 56 -8.17 10.64 -12.06
C VAL A 56 -8.78 9.43 -11.34
N ALA A 57 -8.02 8.33 -11.22
CA ALA A 57 -8.50 7.15 -10.51
C ALA A 57 -8.75 7.43 -9.01
N VAL A 58 -7.85 8.15 -8.33
CA VAL A 58 -8.02 8.51 -6.91
C VAL A 58 -9.15 9.52 -6.73
N GLU A 59 -9.31 10.51 -7.63
CA GLU A 59 -10.44 11.44 -7.62
C GLU A 59 -11.77 10.70 -7.73
N LEU A 60 -11.86 9.70 -8.61
CA LEU A 60 -13.03 8.84 -8.75
C LEU A 60 -13.32 8.06 -7.47
N ILE A 61 -12.29 7.49 -6.82
CA ILE A 61 -12.43 6.81 -5.53
C ILE A 61 -13.00 7.77 -4.48
N LEU A 62 -12.38 8.95 -4.30
CA LEU A 62 -12.81 9.93 -3.30
C LEU A 62 -14.23 10.44 -3.56
N LYS A 63 -14.59 10.67 -4.82
CA LYS A 63 -15.95 11.05 -5.21
C LYS A 63 -16.95 9.94 -4.88
N THR A 64 -16.63 8.69 -5.15
CA THR A 64 -17.51 7.55 -4.88
C THR A 64 -17.70 7.32 -3.38
N LEU A 65 -16.64 7.49 -2.58
CA LEU A 65 -16.74 7.39 -1.11
C LEU A 65 -17.68 8.44 -0.50
N GLN A 66 -17.85 9.61 -1.17
CA GLN A 66 -18.71 10.71 -0.75
C GLN A 66 -20.06 10.78 -1.48
N ASP A 67 -20.36 9.80 -2.31
CA ASP A 67 -21.62 9.78 -3.07
C ASP A 67 -22.83 9.65 -2.13
N GLU A 68 -23.88 10.45 -2.35
CA GLU A 68 -25.06 10.52 -1.46
C GLU A 68 -25.80 9.18 -1.34
N LYS A 69 -25.72 8.31 -2.34
CA LYS A 69 -26.46 7.03 -2.39
C LYS A 69 -25.63 5.84 -1.97
N ILE A 70 -24.41 5.77 -2.47
CA ILE A 70 -23.54 4.59 -2.31
C ILE A 70 -22.29 4.87 -1.47
N GLY A 71 -22.01 6.12 -1.11
CA GLY A 71 -20.87 6.51 -0.31
C GLY A 71 -20.98 6.05 1.14
N VAL A 72 -19.89 6.27 1.88
CA VAL A 72 -19.76 5.87 3.30
C VAL A 72 -19.27 7.01 4.19
N ILE A 73 -18.88 8.15 3.59
CA ILE A 73 -18.47 9.38 4.28
C ILE A 73 -19.15 10.60 3.64
N ALA A 74 -19.42 11.62 4.41
CA ALA A 74 -19.97 12.88 3.88
C ALA A 74 -18.87 13.80 3.32
N SER A 75 -17.64 13.71 3.85
CA SER A 75 -16.51 14.56 3.45
C SER A 75 -15.19 13.80 3.61
N THR A 76 -14.19 14.17 2.81
CA THR A 76 -12.81 13.71 2.99
C THR A 76 -12.20 14.14 4.33
N ASP A 77 -12.81 15.07 5.05
CA ASP A 77 -12.38 15.46 6.39
C ASP A 77 -12.49 14.32 7.40
N GLU A 78 -13.39 13.36 7.16
CA GLU A 78 -13.53 12.15 7.97
C GLU A 78 -12.41 11.15 7.79
N ILE A 79 -11.51 11.34 6.81
CA ILE A 79 -10.32 10.52 6.63
C ILE A 79 -9.20 11.06 7.50
N ASP A 80 -8.81 10.34 8.55
CA ASP A 80 -7.76 10.77 9.48
C ASP A 80 -6.35 10.51 8.94
N ALA A 81 -6.14 9.37 8.28
CA ALA A 81 -4.84 8.97 7.75
C ALA A 81 -4.97 8.02 6.56
N ILE A 82 -3.91 7.91 5.77
CA ILE A 82 -3.82 7.01 4.63
C ILE A 82 -2.64 6.06 4.81
N GLY A 83 -2.90 4.76 4.75
CA GLY A 83 -1.87 3.73 4.72
C GLY A 83 -1.51 3.33 3.30
N HIS A 84 -0.22 3.27 2.99
CA HIS A 84 0.29 2.82 1.69
C HIS A 84 1.11 1.56 1.86
N ARG A 85 0.77 0.50 1.13
CA ARG A 85 1.60 -0.69 1.02
C ARG A 85 2.73 -0.44 0.03
N ILE A 86 3.96 -0.65 0.46
CA ILE A 86 5.18 -0.56 -0.35
C ILE A 86 5.83 -1.94 -0.42
N VAL A 87 6.11 -2.42 -1.63
CA VAL A 87 6.68 -3.76 -1.81
C VAL A 87 8.09 -3.85 -1.23
N HIS A 88 8.93 -2.83 -1.41
CA HIS A 88 10.32 -2.92 -0.98
C HIS A 88 10.75 -1.71 -0.17
N GLY A 89 11.17 -1.94 1.06
CA GLY A 89 11.73 -0.94 1.98
C GLY A 89 13.26 -0.90 2.05
N GLY A 90 13.94 -1.77 1.28
CA GLY A 90 15.39 -1.92 1.33
C GLY A 90 15.85 -2.34 2.73
N GLU A 91 17.01 -1.85 3.11
CA GLU A 91 17.55 -1.96 4.48
C GLU A 91 17.20 -0.76 5.36
N TYR A 92 16.44 0.22 4.82
CA TYR A 92 16.12 1.46 5.53
C TYR A 92 14.97 1.31 6.54
N TYR A 93 14.07 0.35 6.31
CA TYR A 93 12.81 0.31 7.06
C TYR A 93 12.53 -1.07 7.66
N GLU A 94 12.46 -1.11 8.99
CA GLU A 94 12.12 -2.28 9.80
C GLU A 94 10.67 -2.22 10.34
N LYS A 95 10.00 -1.07 10.15
CA LYS A 95 8.64 -0.81 10.63
C LYS A 95 7.93 0.22 9.74
N SER A 96 6.64 0.38 9.96
CA SER A 96 5.85 1.43 9.34
C SER A 96 6.33 2.82 9.77
N VAL A 97 6.33 3.78 8.85
CA VAL A 97 6.77 5.16 9.11
C VAL A 97 5.82 6.17 8.50
N LEU A 98 5.75 7.36 9.10
CA LEU A 98 5.09 8.53 8.50
C LEU A 98 5.90 8.98 7.28
N VAL A 99 5.19 9.37 6.23
CA VAL A 99 5.81 9.87 5.00
C VAL A 99 6.25 11.31 5.20
N ASP A 100 7.53 11.54 4.95
CA ASP A 100 8.15 12.84 4.80
C ASP A 100 9.04 12.87 3.53
N ASP A 101 9.73 13.97 3.31
CA ASP A 101 10.62 14.12 2.13
C ASP A 101 11.80 13.14 2.16
N GLU A 102 12.28 12.75 3.35
CA GLU A 102 13.36 11.78 3.51
C GLU A 102 12.88 10.38 3.13
N VAL A 103 11.68 10.00 3.55
CA VAL A 103 11.06 8.73 3.16
C VAL A 103 10.92 8.64 1.65
N ILE A 104 10.44 9.69 0.98
CA ILE A 104 10.31 9.72 -0.48
C ILE A 104 11.68 9.55 -1.16
N LYS A 105 12.70 10.29 -0.73
CA LYS A 105 14.08 10.17 -1.25
C LYS A 105 14.64 8.76 -1.09
N ASN A 106 14.44 8.14 0.06
CA ASN A 106 14.91 6.79 0.32
C ASN A 106 14.16 5.77 -0.57
N LEU A 107 12.84 5.92 -0.74
CA LEU A 107 12.05 5.09 -1.66
C LEU A 107 12.55 5.21 -3.11
N GLU A 108 12.89 6.41 -3.56
CA GLU A 108 13.46 6.66 -4.89
C GLU A 108 14.82 5.98 -5.06
N LYS A 109 15.70 6.02 -4.04
CA LYS A 109 17.00 5.34 -4.05
C LYS A 109 16.87 3.82 -4.17
N ILE A 110 15.89 3.23 -3.50
CA ILE A 110 15.70 1.77 -3.50
C ILE A 110 14.75 1.29 -4.61
N ALA A 111 14.20 2.20 -5.42
CA ALA A 111 13.33 1.85 -6.53
C ALA A 111 13.93 0.78 -7.47
N PRO A 112 15.25 0.77 -7.76
CA PRO A 112 15.88 -0.27 -8.57
C PRO A 112 15.77 -1.69 -8.00
N LEU A 113 15.55 -1.86 -6.69
CA LEU A 113 15.31 -3.18 -6.07
C LEU A 113 13.90 -3.73 -6.37
N ALA A 114 12.96 -2.87 -6.74
CA ALA A 114 11.61 -3.24 -7.12
C ALA A 114 11.08 -2.34 -8.25
N PRO A 115 11.71 -2.39 -9.45
CA PRO A 115 11.48 -1.41 -10.52
C PRO A 115 10.06 -1.47 -11.10
N LEU A 116 9.36 -2.59 -10.98
CA LEU A 116 7.99 -2.75 -11.43
C LEU A 116 6.94 -2.27 -10.41
N HIS A 117 7.34 -1.98 -9.17
CA HIS A 117 6.42 -1.68 -8.07
C HIS A 117 6.68 -0.33 -7.41
N ASN A 118 7.90 -0.10 -6.90
CA ASN A 118 8.20 1.08 -6.09
C ASN A 118 7.93 2.41 -6.81
N PRO A 119 8.24 2.61 -8.10
CA PRO A 119 7.89 3.85 -8.79
C PRO A 119 6.39 4.16 -8.79
N ALA A 120 5.55 3.14 -9.01
CA ALA A 120 4.09 3.30 -8.97
C ALA A 120 3.59 3.61 -7.56
N HIS A 121 4.19 3.01 -6.53
CA HIS A 121 3.85 3.28 -5.13
C HIS A 121 4.21 4.71 -4.73
N ILE A 122 5.39 5.21 -5.10
CA ILE A 122 5.83 6.60 -4.88
C ILE A 122 4.86 7.57 -5.57
N MET A 123 4.47 7.27 -6.80
CA MET A 123 3.46 8.06 -7.53
C MET A 123 2.14 8.09 -6.76
N GLY A 124 1.66 6.94 -6.27
CA GLY A 124 0.43 6.85 -5.48
C GLY A 124 0.47 7.73 -4.23
N ILE A 125 1.59 7.72 -3.49
CA ILE A 125 1.78 8.61 -2.33
C ILE A 125 1.68 10.08 -2.74
N LYS A 126 2.42 10.50 -3.79
CA LYS A 126 2.42 11.89 -4.27
C LYS A 126 1.03 12.34 -4.74
N VAL A 127 0.27 11.47 -5.38
CA VAL A 127 -1.12 11.75 -5.79
C VAL A 127 -2.00 12.00 -4.57
N ILE A 128 -1.93 11.13 -3.56
CA ILE A 128 -2.71 11.29 -2.32
C ILE A 128 -2.33 12.56 -1.58
N GLN A 129 -1.04 12.87 -1.44
CA GLN A 129 -0.58 14.12 -0.80
C GLN A 129 -1.12 15.37 -1.50
N LYS A 130 -1.26 15.32 -2.83
CA LYS A 130 -1.82 16.40 -3.64
C LYS A 130 -3.34 16.54 -3.46
N LEU A 131 -4.07 15.42 -3.44
CA LEU A 131 -5.54 15.42 -3.38
C LEU A 131 -6.08 15.58 -1.95
N LEU A 132 -5.33 15.13 -0.95
CA LEU A 132 -5.67 15.19 0.46
C LEU A 132 -4.55 15.91 1.25
N PRO A 133 -4.33 17.21 0.99
CA PRO A 133 -3.25 17.95 1.65
C PRO A 133 -3.49 18.00 3.17
N GLY A 134 -2.39 17.84 3.92
CA GLY A 134 -2.42 17.85 5.39
C GLY A 134 -2.83 16.53 6.05
N LYS A 135 -3.35 15.55 5.30
CA LYS A 135 -3.65 14.23 5.85
C LYS A 135 -2.36 13.44 6.07
N LYS A 136 -2.30 12.70 7.18
CA LYS A 136 -1.15 11.83 7.51
C LYS A 136 -1.07 10.65 6.55
N ASN A 137 0.09 10.45 5.96
CA ASN A 137 0.39 9.30 5.12
C ASN A 137 1.37 8.38 5.86
N VAL A 138 1.07 7.10 5.92
CA VAL A 138 1.90 6.07 6.55
C VAL A 138 2.27 5.04 5.50
N VAL A 139 3.53 4.64 5.44
CA VAL A 139 4.00 3.55 4.57
C VAL A 139 4.28 2.30 5.38
N VAL A 140 3.86 1.16 4.83
CA VAL A 140 4.04 -0.18 5.38
C VAL A 140 4.79 -1.02 4.35
N PHE A 141 5.84 -1.70 4.76
CA PHE A 141 6.75 -2.38 3.85
C PHE A 141 6.60 -3.89 3.91
N ASP A 142 6.51 -4.54 2.75
CA ASP A 142 6.48 -6.01 2.67
C ASP A 142 7.77 -6.65 3.21
N THR A 143 8.88 -5.92 3.13
CA THR A 143 10.19 -6.41 3.57
C THR A 143 10.47 -6.21 5.07
N ALA A 144 9.71 -5.34 5.75
CA ALA A 144 10.04 -4.91 7.11
C ALA A 144 10.05 -6.06 8.13
N PHE A 145 9.07 -6.97 8.08
CA PHE A 145 8.99 -8.11 9.00
C PHE A 145 10.22 -9.03 8.94
N HIS A 146 10.88 -9.08 7.79
CA HIS A 146 12.01 -9.96 7.53
C HIS A 146 13.36 -9.32 7.84
N GLN A 147 13.41 -8.07 8.32
CA GLN A 147 14.67 -7.37 8.61
C GLN A 147 15.39 -7.93 9.84
N THR A 148 14.73 -8.77 10.63
CA THR A 148 15.34 -9.49 11.77
C THR A 148 16.23 -10.66 11.34
N MET A 149 16.29 -11.02 10.04
CA MET A 149 17.20 -12.07 9.57
C MET A 149 18.65 -11.71 9.85
N PRO A 150 19.45 -12.60 10.47
CA PRO A 150 20.87 -12.36 10.68
C PRO A 150 21.66 -12.45 9.37
N ALA A 151 22.84 -11.80 9.31
CA ALA A 151 23.68 -11.74 8.11
C ALA A 151 23.94 -13.11 7.46
N LYS A 152 24.22 -14.13 8.28
CA LYS A 152 24.42 -15.52 7.81
C LYS A 152 23.19 -16.12 7.07
N ALA A 153 21.99 -15.54 7.25
CA ALA A 153 20.77 -16.02 6.64
C ALA A 153 20.38 -15.20 5.41
N TYR A 154 20.73 -13.91 5.36
CA TYR A 154 20.37 -13.07 4.23
C TYR A 154 21.47 -12.91 3.17
N MET A 155 22.76 -13.09 3.53
CA MET A 155 23.84 -12.96 2.55
C MET A 155 23.89 -14.18 1.63
N TYR A 156 24.15 -13.93 0.34
CA TYR A 156 24.46 -14.96 -0.63
C TYR A 156 25.98 -15.19 -0.71
N PRO A 157 26.43 -16.37 -1.14
CA PRO A 157 27.86 -16.67 -1.34
C PRO A 157 28.37 -16.07 -2.66
N TYR A 158 28.17 -14.78 -2.81
CA TYR A 158 28.69 -13.95 -3.91
C TYR A 158 29.80 -13.04 -3.42
N PRO A 159 30.54 -12.33 -4.30
CA PRO A 159 31.45 -11.29 -3.89
C PRO A 159 30.78 -10.31 -2.92
N TYR A 160 31.49 -9.95 -1.86
CA TYR A 160 30.89 -9.13 -0.79
C TYR A 160 30.49 -7.72 -1.28
N GLU A 161 31.16 -7.26 -2.32
CA GLU A 161 30.91 -6.01 -3.02
C GLU A 161 29.50 -5.96 -3.61
N ASP A 162 28.96 -7.09 -4.08
CA ASP A 162 27.59 -7.16 -4.59
C ASP A 162 26.57 -6.83 -3.48
N TYR A 163 26.86 -7.22 -2.26
CA TYR A 163 26.02 -6.85 -1.10
C TYR A 163 26.25 -5.36 -0.72
N THR A 164 27.49 -4.93 -0.58
CA THR A 164 27.77 -3.60 -0.03
C THR A 164 27.40 -2.47 -1.00
N GLU A 165 27.57 -2.69 -2.30
CA GLU A 165 27.30 -1.68 -3.32
C GLU A 165 25.91 -1.80 -3.93
N LEU A 166 25.48 -3.02 -4.27
CA LEU A 166 24.24 -3.28 -5.00
C LEU A 166 23.09 -3.75 -4.10
N LYS A 167 23.36 -4.00 -2.81
CA LYS A 167 22.40 -4.52 -1.84
C LYS A 167 21.81 -5.89 -2.23
N VAL A 168 22.61 -6.69 -2.95
CA VAL A 168 22.25 -8.06 -3.32
C VAL A 168 22.28 -8.94 -2.07
N ARG A 169 21.10 -9.24 -1.56
CA ARG A 169 20.88 -10.10 -0.39
C ARG A 169 19.49 -10.72 -0.47
N LYS A 170 19.22 -11.65 0.42
CA LYS A 170 17.88 -12.17 0.62
C LYS A 170 17.02 -11.11 1.33
N TYR A 171 15.89 -10.77 0.73
CA TYR A 171 14.78 -10.05 1.35
C TYR A 171 13.60 -11.02 1.46
N GLY A 172 12.67 -10.76 2.36
CA GLY A 172 11.38 -11.43 2.36
C GLY A 172 10.31 -10.45 1.91
N PHE A 173 9.17 -10.96 1.46
CA PHE A 173 8.01 -10.16 1.02
C PHE A 173 6.75 -10.62 1.74
N HIS A 174 5.64 -9.91 1.53
CA HIS A 174 4.36 -10.15 2.21
C HIS A 174 4.49 -10.13 3.75
N GLY A 175 5.47 -9.37 4.27
CA GLY A 175 5.82 -9.36 5.69
C GLY A 175 4.67 -8.96 6.59
N THR A 176 3.84 -8.01 6.18
CA THR A 176 2.62 -7.63 6.91
C THR A 176 1.66 -8.81 7.06
N SER A 177 1.45 -9.59 5.99
CA SER A 177 0.62 -10.78 6.03
C SER A 177 1.24 -11.88 6.92
N HIS A 178 2.53 -12.17 6.76
CA HIS A 178 3.22 -13.16 7.58
C HIS A 178 3.19 -12.81 9.07
N ARG A 179 3.43 -11.53 9.41
CA ARG A 179 3.34 -11.05 10.79
C ARG A 179 1.93 -11.25 11.36
N TYR A 180 0.91 -10.88 10.61
CA TYR A 180 -0.48 -11.04 11.05
C TYR A 180 -0.85 -12.51 11.26
N VAL A 181 -0.60 -13.35 10.25
CA VAL A 181 -0.95 -14.78 10.31
C VAL A 181 -0.19 -15.50 11.41
N SER A 182 1.12 -15.21 11.59
CA SER A 182 1.89 -15.81 12.68
C SER A 182 1.36 -15.40 14.05
N GLY A 183 1.00 -14.13 14.24
CA GLY A 183 0.42 -13.65 15.48
C GLY A 183 -0.92 -14.34 15.81
N VAL A 184 -1.81 -14.46 14.82
CA VAL A 184 -3.08 -15.18 14.98
C VAL A 184 -2.83 -16.67 15.30
N ALA A 185 -1.87 -17.31 14.62
CA ALA A 185 -1.54 -18.70 14.90
C ALA A 185 -0.98 -18.89 16.32
N GLN A 186 -0.12 -17.99 16.78
CA GLN A 186 0.40 -17.99 18.17
C GLN A 186 -0.75 -17.91 19.18
N GLU A 187 -1.69 -16.99 18.97
CA GLU A 187 -2.87 -16.82 19.83
C GLU A 187 -3.72 -18.11 19.85
N MET A 188 -4.06 -18.67 18.68
CA MET A 188 -4.85 -19.89 18.56
C MET A 188 -4.18 -21.11 19.22
N LEU A 189 -2.86 -21.19 19.18
CA LEU A 189 -2.07 -22.30 19.75
C LEU A 189 -1.73 -22.07 21.24
N GLY A 190 -1.98 -20.90 21.79
CA GLY A 190 -1.58 -20.51 23.13
C GLY A 190 -0.05 -20.46 23.31
N LYS A 191 0.69 -20.23 22.22
CA LYS A 191 2.16 -20.17 22.20
C LYS A 191 2.60 -18.73 21.99
N LYS A 192 3.67 -18.33 22.66
CA LYS A 192 4.24 -16.98 22.52
C LYS A 192 5.42 -16.91 21.54
N ASP A 193 5.99 -18.06 21.17
CA ASP A 193 7.15 -18.20 20.26
C ASP A 193 6.93 -19.40 19.31
#